data_a4402f222feb2c1b3a291666c96dca98
#
_entry.id   a4402f222feb2c1b3a291666c96dca98
#
_cell.length_a   1.000
_cell.length_b   1.000
_cell.length_c   1.000
_cell.angle_alpha   90.00
_cell.angle_beta   90.00
_cell.angle_gamma   90.00
#
_symmetry.space_group_name_H-M   'P 1'
#
loop_
_entity.id
_entity.type
_entity.pdbx_description
1 polymer ?
#
loop_
_entity_poly.entity_id
_entity_poly.type
_entity_poly.pdbx_seq_one_letter_code
_entity_poly.pdbx_strand_id
1 'polypeptide(L)'
;MNRRQFLTTSASVVAATSCTSLSQNKKLTIPIVDTHQHLWNLDRFKLTWLAEAPPILNRSFRLGDYLKATKGLNVVKAIYLEVDVIPSQQNDEARFVTEISKDPKHPTVAGVISGRPENEGFKKYIDQYKDNKHIKGLRRLMETTPSGFCLQPRFIHSVTYLGELNKHFEITIQPTQLNDALSLVKRCPNTRFVIDHCGTADPKAFLSEKNRGGAMPMHEADQWKADMSRLADQPNTVCKISGIVAHAPNGWTTEHLAPIVNHCLDEFGPDRVMFGGDWPVCLLGARYGEWVNALKEIVSNRPEGERQKLFYRNGTRTYQLA
;
A
#
# COMPACT_ATOMS: atom_id res chain seq x y z
N MET A 1 -93.94 16.01 34.49
CA MET A 1 -93.05 17.07 33.92
C MET A 1 -91.65 16.58 34.01
N ASN A 2 -91.08 16.08 32.91
CA ASN A 2 -89.78 15.45 32.88
C ASN A 2 -88.78 16.36 32.19
N ARG A 3 -87.71 16.69 32.91
CA ARG A 3 -86.54 17.38 32.34
C ARG A 3 -85.55 16.32 31.94
N ARG A 4 -85.28 16.24 30.65
CA ARG A 4 -84.11 15.42 30.07
C ARG A 4 -82.89 16.26 30.21
N GLN A 5 -81.84 15.67 30.86
CA GLN A 5 -80.48 16.16 30.86
C GLN A 5 -79.77 15.61 29.64
N PHE A 6 -79.19 16.50 28.87
CA PHE A 6 -78.27 16.14 27.78
C PHE A 6 -76.81 16.07 28.32
N LEU A 7 -76.22 14.89 28.29
CA LEU A 7 -74.80 14.70 28.55
C LEU A 7 -74.06 14.82 27.23
N THR A 8 -73.23 15.85 27.09
CA THR A 8 -72.26 16.03 26.01
C THR A 8 -70.96 15.34 26.40
N THR A 9 -70.64 14.28 25.72
CA THR A 9 -69.35 13.56 25.84
C THR A 9 -68.33 14.21 24.90
N SER A 10 -67.39 14.91 25.50
CA SER A 10 -66.23 15.44 24.74
C SER A 10 -65.22 14.33 24.53
N ALA A 11 -65.01 13.86 23.28
CA ALA A 11 -63.95 12.96 22.91
C ALA A 11 -62.67 13.73 22.66
N SER A 12 -61.69 13.59 23.55
CA SER A 12 -60.32 14.11 23.35
C SER A 12 -59.57 13.17 22.43
N VAL A 13 -59.30 13.63 21.22
CA VAL A 13 -58.38 12.94 20.27
C VAL A 13 -56.93 13.27 20.68
N VAL A 14 -56.27 12.31 21.29
CA VAL A 14 -54.81 12.38 21.51
C VAL A 14 -54.10 12.00 20.20
N ALA A 15 -53.56 12.99 19.50
CA ALA A 15 -52.69 12.77 18.35
C ALA A 15 -51.34 12.29 18.87
N ALA A 16 -51.06 10.99 18.74
CA ALA A 16 -49.74 10.43 18.97
C ALA A 16 -48.83 10.77 17.78
N THR A 17 -48.02 11.81 17.95
CA THR A 17 -46.93 12.15 16.99
C THR A 17 -45.84 11.11 17.16
N SER A 18 -45.84 10.10 16.30
CA SER A 18 -44.74 9.15 16.17
C SER A 18 -43.52 9.87 15.56
N CYS A 19 -42.60 10.34 16.40
CA CYS A 19 -41.28 10.73 15.98
C CYS A 19 -40.50 9.47 15.56
N THR A 20 -40.63 9.10 14.31
CA THR A 20 -39.67 8.17 13.69
C THR A 20 -38.33 8.90 13.55
N SER A 21 -37.47 8.75 14.55
CA SER A 21 -36.06 9.08 14.43
C SER A 21 -35.46 8.18 13.35
N LEU A 22 -35.36 8.71 12.13
CA LEU A 22 -34.47 8.15 11.09
C LEU A 22 -33.05 8.25 11.62
N SER A 23 -32.65 7.26 12.41
CA SER A 23 -31.23 6.96 12.63
C SER A 23 -30.63 6.68 11.27
N GLN A 24 -30.08 7.71 10.64
CA GLN A 24 -29.15 7.53 9.54
C GLN A 24 -27.97 6.74 10.12
N ASN A 25 -28.01 5.42 9.98
CA ASN A 25 -26.85 4.56 10.14
C ASN A 25 -25.81 5.05 9.12
N LYS A 26 -25.00 6.01 9.54
CA LYS A 26 -23.80 6.42 8.82
C LYS A 26 -22.91 5.19 8.83
N LYS A 27 -23.02 4.37 7.76
CA LYS A 27 -22.19 3.19 7.55
C LYS A 27 -20.75 3.66 7.73
N LEU A 28 -20.14 3.36 8.89
CA LEU A 28 -18.79 3.76 9.20
C LEU A 28 -17.90 3.21 8.09
N THR A 29 -17.34 4.09 7.28
CA THR A 29 -16.43 3.69 6.21
C THR A 29 -15.17 3.11 6.86
N ILE A 30 -14.73 1.95 6.38
CA ILE A 30 -13.49 1.30 6.86
C ILE A 30 -12.36 2.34 6.80
N PRO A 31 -11.66 2.59 7.91
CA PRO A 31 -10.49 3.46 7.90
C PRO A 31 -9.38 2.83 7.04
N ILE A 32 -8.57 3.68 6.43
CA ILE A 32 -7.47 3.26 5.56
C ILE A 32 -6.13 3.65 6.18
N VAL A 33 -5.23 2.67 6.31
CA VAL A 33 -3.80 2.89 6.45
C VAL A 33 -3.20 2.72 5.05
N ASP A 34 -2.76 3.82 4.46
CA ASP A 34 -2.03 3.78 3.20
C ASP A 34 -0.59 3.37 3.47
N THR A 35 -0.24 2.15 3.11
CA THR A 35 1.09 1.60 3.39
C THR A 35 2.12 1.88 2.30
N HIS A 36 1.78 2.72 1.28
CA HIS A 36 2.70 3.05 0.19
C HIS A 36 2.46 4.46 -0.33
N GLN A 37 3.04 5.45 0.36
CA GLN A 37 2.96 6.87 0.01
C GLN A 37 4.34 7.39 -0.35
N HIS A 38 4.46 8.10 -1.46
CA HIS A 38 5.65 8.88 -1.79
C HIS A 38 5.36 10.38 -1.70
N LEU A 39 6.29 11.11 -1.12
CA LEU A 39 6.29 12.57 -1.11
C LEU A 39 7.69 13.04 -1.52
N TRP A 40 7.79 13.95 -2.47
CA TRP A 40 9.05 14.57 -2.84
C TRP A 40 8.93 16.05 -3.13
N ASN A 41 9.99 16.76 -2.83
CA ASN A 41 10.17 18.17 -3.15
C ASN A 41 11.46 18.32 -3.96
N LEU A 42 11.35 18.69 -5.22
CA LEU A 42 12.49 18.82 -6.14
C LEU A 42 13.44 19.97 -5.77
N ASP A 43 13.01 20.92 -4.92
CA ASP A 43 13.89 21.94 -4.34
C ASP A 43 14.81 21.33 -3.26
N ARG A 44 14.45 20.17 -2.69
CA ARG A 44 15.17 19.52 -1.59
C ARG A 44 15.89 18.24 -2.06
N PHE A 45 15.25 17.45 -2.91
CA PHE A 45 15.74 16.13 -3.32
C PHE A 45 16.03 16.06 -4.81
N LYS A 46 17.15 15.44 -5.15
CA LYS A 46 17.50 15.11 -6.52
C LYS A 46 17.08 13.67 -6.83
N LEU A 47 16.12 13.53 -7.74
CA LEU A 47 15.58 12.26 -8.21
C LEU A 47 15.95 12.08 -9.66
N THR A 48 17.03 11.34 -9.92
CA THR A 48 17.58 11.20 -11.28
C THR A 48 16.66 10.41 -12.21
N TRP A 49 15.88 9.49 -11.66
CA TRP A 49 14.92 8.70 -12.41
C TRP A 49 13.78 9.50 -13.04
N LEU A 50 13.49 10.70 -12.51
CA LEU A 50 12.44 11.57 -13.07
C LEU A 50 12.77 12.08 -14.48
N ALA A 51 14.04 12.06 -14.88
CA ALA A 51 14.43 12.46 -16.24
C ALA A 51 13.82 11.54 -17.32
N GLU A 52 13.59 10.27 -16.98
CA GLU A 52 13.01 9.24 -17.86
C GLU A 52 11.53 8.94 -17.52
N ALA A 53 11.01 9.51 -16.44
CA ALA A 53 9.65 9.29 -16.01
C ALA A 53 8.64 10.06 -16.87
N PRO A 54 7.39 9.57 -17.00
CA PRO A 54 6.33 10.32 -17.66
C PRO A 54 6.13 11.73 -17.05
N PRO A 55 5.84 12.75 -17.88
CA PRO A 55 5.79 14.16 -17.45
C PRO A 55 4.88 14.43 -16.26
N ILE A 56 3.82 13.64 -16.07
CA ILE A 56 2.90 13.77 -14.94
C ILE A 56 3.60 13.63 -13.57
N LEU A 57 4.71 12.87 -13.51
CA LEU A 57 5.49 12.66 -12.28
C LEU A 57 6.61 13.69 -12.11
N ASN A 58 7.00 14.41 -13.16
CA ASN A 58 8.13 15.33 -13.13
C ASN A 58 7.77 16.69 -12.51
N ARG A 59 7.32 16.68 -11.27
CA ARG A 59 7.07 17.84 -10.41
C ARG A 59 7.18 17.46 -8.94
N SER A 60 7.19 18.45 -8.06
CA SER A 60 7.08 18.17 -6.62
C SER A 60 5.68 17.66 -6.28
N PHE A 61 5.64 16.65 -5.38
CA PHE A 61 4.43 16.10 -4.78
C PHE A 61 4.54 16.18 -3.27
N ARG A 62 3.79 17.11 -2.68
CA ARG A 62 3.89 17.48 -1.27
C ARG A 62 2.65 17.03 -0.50
N LEU A 63 2.67 17.15 0.82
CA LEU A 63 1.56 16.80 1.69
C LEU A 63 0.21 17.38 1.23
N GLY A 64 0.20 18.65 0.83
CA GLY A 64 -1.04 19.31 0.37
C GLY A 64 -1.65 18.66 -0.88
N ASP A 65 -0.81 18.12 -1.78
CA ASP A 65 -1.27 17.36 -2.96
C ASP A 65 -1.86 16.01 -2.54
N TYR A 66 -1.18 15.31 -1.62
CA TYR A 66 -1.66 14.05 -1.07
C TYR A 66 -3.00 14.19 -0.35
N LEU A 67 -3.14 15.21 0.51
CA LEU A 67 -4.39 15.49 1.22
C LEU A 67 -5.55 15.80 0.26
N LYS A 68 -5.28 16.47 -0.86
CA LYS A 68 -6.28 16.67 -1.92
C LYS A 68 -6.65 15.35 -2.60
N ALA A 69 -5.65 14.50 -2.92
CA ALA A 69 -5.88 13.22 -3.59
C ALA A 69 -6.68 12.23 -2.73
N THR A 70 -6.49 12.27 -1.40
CA THR A 70 -7.13 11.35 -0.43
C THR A 70 -8.41 11.89 0.18
N LYS A 71 -8.83 13.11 -0.19
CA LYS A 71 -10.01 13.76 0.39
C LYS A 71 -11.26 12.88 0.28
N GLY A 72 -11.91 12.65 1.43
CA GLY A 72 -13.18 11.89 1.50
C GLY A 72 -13.02 10.36 1.51
N LEU A 73 -11.80 9.83 1.46
CA LEU A 73 -11.54 8.38 1.40
C LEU A 73 -11.31 7.72 2.77
N ASN A 74 -11.32 8.49 3.86
CA ASN A 74 -11.04 8.02 5.23
C ASN A 74 -9.63 7.43 5.40
N VAL A 75 -8.63 8.03 4.74
CA VAL A 75 -7.21 7.71 4.99
C VAL A 75 -6.82 8.34 6.32
N VAL A 76 -6.53 7.50 7.31
CA VAL A 76 -6.27 7.93 8.70
C VAL A 76 -4.78 7.92 9.03
N LYS A 77 -4.00 7.09 8.36
CA LYS A 77 -2.53 7.00 8.49
C LYS A 77 -1.91 6.69 7.13
N ALA A 78 -0.66 7.11 6.95
CA ALA A 78 0.15 6.76 5.79
C ALA A 78 1.57 6.34 6.20
N ILE A 79 2.18 5.50 5.41
CA ILE A 79 3.58 5.09 5.52
C ILE A 79 4.33 5.65 4.32
N TYR A 80 5.34 6.46 4.62
CA TYR A 80 6.23 6.97 3.60
C TYR A 80 7.13 5.85 3.05
N LEU A 81 7.25 5.76 1.75
CA LEU A 81 8.23 4.94 1.05
C LEU A 81 9.28 5.84 0.41
N GLU A 82 10.53 5.44 0.51
CA GLU A 82 11.66 6.09 -0.12
C GLU A 82 11.40 6.40 -1.61
N VAL A 83 12.05 7.43 -2.13
CA VAL A 83 11.81 7.94 -3.50
C VAL A 83 13.03 7.86 -4.41
N ASP A 84 13.96 6.97 -4.08
CA ASP A 84 15.24 6.75 -4.78
C ASP A 84 16.01 8.05 -5.01
N VAL A 85 16.22 8.80 -3.92
CA VAL A 85 17.12 9.93 -3.93
C VAL A 85 18.54 9.52 -4.30
N ILE A 86 19.34 10.44 -4.83
CA ILE A 86 20.78 10.16 -5.04
C ILE A 86 21.43 9.68 -3.73
N PRO A 87 22.43 8.78 -3.78
CA PRO A 87 23.01 8.15 -2.60
C PRO A 87 23.49 9.12 -1.51
N SER A 88 23.99 10.30 -1.89
CA SER A 88 24.42 11.34 -0.96
C SER A 88 23.29 11.98 -0.14
N GLN A 89 22.03 11.83 -0.58
CA GLN A 89 20.84 12.39 0.10
C GLN A 89 20.04 11.36 0.91
N GLN A 90 20.47 10.11 1.01
CA GLN A 90 19.73 9.07 1.76
C GLN A 90 19.52 9.44 3.23
N ASN A 91 20.52 10.05 3.88
CA ASN A 91 20.37 10.54 5.25
C ASN A 91 19.41 11.75 5.36
N ASP A 92 19.36 12.59 4.33
CA ASP A 92 18.44 13.74 4.29
C ASP A 92 17.00 13.27 4.13
N GLU A 93 16.76 12.25 3.30
CA GLU A 93 15.48 11.61 3.17
C GLU A 93 15.03 10.94 4.47
N ALA A 94 15.89 10.17 5.12
CA ALA A 94 15.58 9.53 6.41
C ALA A 94 15.25 10.54 7.52
N ARG A 95 15.95 11.68 7.55
CA ARG A 95 15.61 12.80 8.45
C ARG A 95 14.25 13.40 8.13
N PHE A 96 13.98 13.67 6.85
CA PHE A 96 12.69 14.18 6.39
C PHE A 96 11.54 13.27 6.82
N VAL A 97 11.65 11.96 6.58
CA VAL A 97 10.64 10.98 7.01
C VAL A 97 10.42 11.05 8.53
N THR A 98 11.50 11.11 9.30
CA THR A 98 11.42 11.20 10.77
C THR A 98 10.73 12.48 11.23
N GLU A 99 10.99 13.61 10.56
CA GLU A 99 10.38 14.91 10.86
C GLU A 99 8.88 14.91 10.61
N ILE A 100 8.45 14.49 9.40
CA ILE A 100 7.03 14.48 9.05
C ILE A 100 6.23 13.47 9.88
N SER A 101 6.86 12.36 10.31
CA SER A 101 6.20 11.34 11.12
C SER A 101 5.99 11.77 12.59
N LYS A 102 6.61 12.85 13.04
CA LYS A 102 6.42 13.45 14.37
C LYS A 102 5.31 14.50 14.40
N ASP A 103 4.94 15.05 13.26
CA ASP A 103 3.91 16.07 13.16
C ASP A 103 2.51 15.43 13.25
N PRO A 104 1.72 15.69 14.32
CA PRO A 104 0.40 15.10 14.47
C PRO A 104 -0.62 15.60 13.43
N LYS A 105 -0.32 16.67 12.69
CA LYS A 105 -1.13 17.19 11.59
C LYS A 105 -0.87 16.43 10.29
N HIS A 106 0.17 15.61 10.25
CA HIS A 106 0.57 14.85 9.10
C HIS A 106 -0.01 13.42 9.19
N PRO A 107 -0.67 12.88 8.15
CA PRO A 107 -1.15 11.50 8.17
C PRO A 107 -0.01 10.49 8.11
N THR A 108 1.19 10.89 7.66
CA THR A 108 2.37 10.04 7.58
C THR A 108 2.96 9.84 8.97
N VAL A 109 2.87 8.62 9.49
CA VAL A 109 3.23 8.31 10.90
C VAL A 109 4.54 7.51 11.02
N ALA A 110 5.01 6.95 9.92
CA ALA A 110 6.25 6.17 9.84
C ALA A 110 6.74 6.12 8.38
N GLY A 111 7.91 5.53 8.17
CA GLY A 111 8.40 5.30 6.81
C GLY A 111 9.43 4.18 6.69
N VAL A 112 9.67 3.85 5.44
CA VAL A 112 10.66 2.91 4.93
C VAL A 112 11.67 3.74 4.16
N ILE A 113 12.93 3.65 4.54
CA ILE A 113 14.00 4.47 3.98
C ILE A 113 14.76 3.74 2.88
N SER A 114 15.39 4.49 1.99
CA SER A 114 16.30 3.91 1.00
C SER A 114 17.59 3.43 1.66
N GLY A 115 18.25 2.46 1.04
CA GLY A 115 19.56 1.99 1.47
C GLY A 115 20.22 1.13 0.42
N ARG A 116 21.47 0.78 0.66
CA ARG A 116 22.30 -0.01 -0.26
C ARG A 116 22.88 -1.20 0.49
N PRO A 117 22.12 -2.32 0.67
CA PRO A 117 22.57 -3.53 1.37
C PRO A 117 23.85 -4.13 0.77
N GLU A 118 24.08 -3.89 -0.52
CA GLU A 118 25.27 -4.31 -1.25
C GLU A 118 26.55 -3.58 -0.85
N ASN A 119 26.46 -2.43 -0.15
CA ASN A 119 27.62 -1.59 0.17
C ASN A 119 28.25 -1.94 1.53
N GLU A 120 29.58 -1.79 1.65
CA GLU A 120 30.32 -1.99 2.91
C GLU A 120 29.87 -1.08 4.06
N GLY A 121 29.46 0.14 3.74
CA GLY A 121 28.97 1.12 4.71
C GLY A 121 27.55 0.88 5.22
N PHE A 122 26.87 -0.17 4.76
CA PHE A 122 25.46 -0.39 5.07
C PHE A 122 25.18 -0.48 6.57
N LYS A 123 25.99 -1.29 7.30
CA LYS A 123 25.80 -1.43 8.75
C LYS A 123 25.91 -0.09 9.47
N LYS A 124 26.94 0.72 9.17
CA LYS A 124 27.13 2.06 9.74
C LYS A 124 25.95 3.00 9.40
N TYR A 125 25.40 2.87 8.21
CA TYR A 125 24.23 3.64 7.78
C TYR A 125 22.99 3.28 8.59
N ILE A 126 22.61 1.99 8.65
CA ILE A 126 21.36 1.58 9.28
C ILE A 126 21.39 1.69 10.80
N ASP A 127 22.56 1.55 11.43
CA ASP A 127 22.74 1.71 12.88
C ASP A 127 22.31 3.12 13.39
N GLN A 128 22.37 4.15 12.54
CA GLN A 128 21.90 5.49 12.87
C GLN A 128 20.38 5.52 13.14
N TYR A 129 19.64 4.55 12.61
CA TYR A 129 18.17 4.49 12.67
C TYR A 129 17.65 3.30 13.49
N LYS A 130 18.53 2.51 14.13
CA LYS A 130 18.13 1.31 14.87
C LYS A 130 17.05 1.59 15.92
N ASP A 131 17.21 2.67 16.70
CA ASP A 131 16.31 3.07 17.79
C ASP A 131 15.22 4.07 17.32
N ASN A 132 15.21 4.43 16.04
CA ASN A 132 14.21 5.34 15.51
C ASN A 132 12.88 4.62 15.26
N LYS A 133 11.88 4.88 16.13
CA LYS A 133 10.55 4.27 16.06
C LYS A 133 9.74 4.61 14.81
N HIS A 134 10.09 5.68 14.10
CA HIS A 134 9.41 6.10 12.88
C HIS A 134 9.99 5.43 11.63
N ILE A 135 11.22 4.90 11.69
CA ILE A 135 11.82 4.13 10.58
C ILE A 135 11.53 2.65 10.82
N LYS A 136 10.67 2.08 10.00
CA LYS A 136 10.16 0.70 10.17
C LYS A 136 10.92 -0.34 9.36
N GLY A 137 11.49 0.08 8.24
CA GLY A 137 12.16 -0.82 7.32
C GLY A 137 13.05 -0.07 6.34
N LEU A 138 13.55 -0.83 5.39
CA LEU A 138 14.39 -0.37 4.31
C LEU A 138 13.87 -0.95 2.98
N ARG A 139 13.93 -0.16 1.93
CA ARG A 139 13.72 -0.61 0.55
C ARG A 139 14.97 -0.36 -0.30
N ARG A 140 15.27 -1.31 -1.17
CA ARG A 140 16.23 -1.18 -2.27
C ARG A 140 15.51 -1.51 -3.57
N LEU A 141 15.34 -0.52 -4.44
CA LEU A 141 14.78 -0.77 -5.77
C LEU A 141 15.70 -1.67 -6.55
N MET A 142 15.19 -2.81 -6.99
CA MET A 142 15.97 -3.84 -7.70
C MET A 142 15.47 -4.11 -9.12
N GLU A 143 14.47 -3.37 -9.59
CA GLU A 143 13.86 -3.57 -10.92
C GLU A 143 14.82 -3.38 -12.08
N THR A 144 15.89 -2.61 -11.91
CA THR A 144 16.92 -2.36 -12.91
C THR A 144 18.21 -3.14 -12.63
N THR A 145 18.23 -4.02 -11.63
CA THR A 145 19.42 -4.80 -11.27
C THR A 145 19.43 -6.15 -11.98
N PRO A 146 20.61 -6.73 -12.25
CA PRO A 146 20.67 -8.05 -12.86
C PRO A 146 20.15 -9.15 -11.93
N SER A 147 19.70 -10.27 -12.50
CA SER A 147 19.35 -11.48 -11.73
C SER A 147 20.48 -11.89 -10.78
N GLY A 148 20.12 -12.37 -9.59
CA GLY A 148 21.07 -12.73 -8.54
C GLY A 148 21.65 -11.56 -7.76
N PHE A 149 21.31 -10.30 -8.09
CA PHE A 149 21.86 -9.13 -7.39
C PHE A 149 21.62 -9.18 -5.87
N CYS A 150 20.39 -9.47 -5.44
CA CYS A 150 20.04 -9.56 -4.02
C CYS A 150 20.55 -10.83 -3.33
N LEU A 151 21.15 -11.77 -4.07
CA LEU A 151 21.70 -13.02 -3.55
C LEU A 151 23.20 -12.95 -3.25
N GLN A 152 23.82 -11.81 -3.47
CA GLN A 152 25.23 -11.59 -3.09
C GLN A 152 25.40 -11.75 -1.57
N PRO A 153 26.50 -12.36 -1.10
CA PRO A 153 26.69 -12.65 0.33
C PRO A 153 26.54 -11.40 1.23
N ARG A 154 27.07 -10.27 0.81
CA ARG A 154 26.95 -9.00 1.56
C ARG A 154 25.51 -8.51 1.64
N PHE A 155 24.76 -8.60 0.55
CA PHE A 155 23.33 -8.21 0.53
C PHE A 155 22.53 -9.05 1.52
N ILE A 156 22.69 -10.37 1.47
CA ILE A 156 22.03 -11.31 2.39
C ILE A 156 22.39 -10.99 3.87
N HIS A 157 23.69 -10.80 4.14
CA HIS A 157 24.15 -10.44 5.49
C HIS A 157 23.51 -9.13 5.97
N SER A 158 23.44 -8.11 5.12
CA SER A 158 22.83 -6.83 5.42
C SER A 158 21.33 -6.93 5.69
N VAL A 159 20.60 -7.74 4.91
CA VAL A 159 19.16 -7.97 5.10
C VAL A 159 18.91 -8.82 6.34
N THR A 160 19.75 -9.80 6.66
CA THR A 160 19.67 -10.53 7.93
C THR A 160 19.83 -9.58 9.12
N TYR A 161 20.80 -8.65 9.04
CA TYR A 161 21.02 -7.65 10.08
C TYR A 161 19.81 -6.72 10.30
N LEU A 162 19.04 -6.38 9.25
CA LEU A 162 17.78 -5.66 9.41
C LEU A 162 16.79 -6.42 10.30
N GLY A 163 16.70 -7.74 10.16
CA GLY A 163 15.87 -8.58 11.02
C GLY A 163 16.29 -8.51 12.50
N GLU A 164 17.60 -8.53 12.77
CA GLU A 164 18.16 -8.37 14.14
C GLU A 164 17.79 -7.01 14.75
N LEU A 165 17.67 -5.96 13.92
CA LEU A 165 17.22 -4.64 14.34
C LEU A 165 15.68 -4.51 14.41
N ASN A 166 14.93 -5.60 14.22
CA ASN A 166 13.47 -5.62 14.13
C ASN A 166 12.91 -4.67 13.05
N LYS A 167 13.67 -4.46 11.98
CA LYS A 167 13.26 -3.70 10.79
C LYS A 167 12.96 -4.67 9.65
N HIS A 168 11.98 -4.34 8.82
CA HIS A 168 11.65 -5.18 7.66
C HIS A 168 12.38 -4.71 6.40
N PHE A 169 12.42 -5.59 5.40
CA PHE A 169 12.90 -5.28 4.06
C PHE A 169 11.74 -5.32 3.07
N GLU A 170 11.56 -4.25 2.28
CA GLU A 170 10.58 -4.22 1.20
C GLU A 170 11.20 -4.59 -0.13
N ILE A 171 10.57 -5.53 -0.82
CA ILE A 171 11.04 -6.09 -2.09
C ILE A 171 10.27 -5.45 -3.24
N THR A 172 11.00 -4.70 -4.07
CA THR A 172 10.55 -4.20 -5.38
C THR A 172 11.53 -4.72 -6.42
N ILE A 173 11.11 -5.66 -7.25
CA ILE A 173 11.94 -6.41 -8.17
C ILE A 173 11.16 -6.72 -9.45
N GLN A 174 11.82 -7.01 -10.55
CA GLN A 174 11.15 -7.47 -11.78
C GLN A 174 10.34 -8.74 -11.52
N PRO A 175 9.12 -8.87 -12.06
CA PRO A 175 8.30 -10.06 -11.85
C PRO A 175 8.96 -11.34 -12.35
N THR A 176 9.87 -11.24 -13.32
CA THR A 176 10.67 -12.37 -13.81
C THR A 176 11.80 -12.79 -12.85
N GLN A 177 12.06 -12.00 -11.81
CA GLN A 177 13.09 -12.25 -10.79
C GLN A 177 12.50 -12.63 -9.42
N LEU A 178 11.22 -12.96 -9.32
CA LEU A 178 10.57 -13.37 -8.05
C LEU A 178 11.22 -14.61 -7.42
N ASN A 179 11.88 -15.46 -8.20
CA ASN A 179 12.69 -16.57 -7.68
C ASN A 179 13.92 -16.10 -6.88
N ASP A 180 14.54 -15.00 -7.26
CA ASP A 180 15.63 -14.39 -6.50
C ASP A 180 15.08 -13.84 -5.17
N ALA A 181 13.91 -13.19 -5.21
CA ALA A 181 13.21 -12.75 -4.00
C ALA A 181 12.91 -13.91 -3.05
N LEU A 182 12.36 -15.02 -3.55
CA LEU A 182 12.11 -16.23 -2.77
C LEU A 182 13.40 -16.79 -2.14
N SER A 183 14.49 -16.80 -2.90
CA SER A 183 15.79 -17.27 -2.44
C SER A 183 16.35 -16.37 -1.32
N LEU A 184 16.20 -15.05 -1.44
CA LEU A 184 16.56 -14.07 -0.40
C LEU A 184 15.74 -14.30 0.88
N VAL A 185 14.42 -14.40 0.73
CA VAL A 185 13.48 -14.61 1.85
C VAL A 185 13.85 -15.85 2.66
N LYS A 186 14.13 -16.98 1.98
CA LYS A 186 14.54 -18.24 2.61
C LYS A 186 15.89 -18.16 3.34
N ARG A 187 16.82 -17.33 2.82
CA ARG A 187 18.15 -17.14 3.44
C ARG A 187 18.12 -16.19 4.64
N CYS A 188 17.04 -15.41 4.80
CA CYS A 188 16.88 -14.44 5.89
C CYS A 188 15.60 -14.73 6.70
N PRO A 189 15.47 -15.91 7.36
CA PRO A 189 14.21 -16.36 7.96
C PRO A 189 13.73 -15.47 9.12
N ASN A 190 14.63 -14.76 9.78
CA ASN A 190 14.30 -13.85 10.89
C ASN A 190 14.01 -12.41 10.44
N THR A 191 14.13 -12.10 9.14
CA THR A 191 13.77 -10.81 8.57
C THR A 191 12.34 -10.89 8.04
N ARG A 192 11.52 -9.89 8.37
CA ARG A 192 10.19 -9.73 7.76
C ARG A 192 10.33 -9.07 6.41
N PHE A 193 9.61 -9.61 5.44
CA PHE A 193 9.60 -9.07 4.08
C PHE A 193 8.21 -8.56 3.71
N VAL A 194 8.18 -7.43 3.01
CA VAL A 194 7.00 -6.91 2.36
C VAL A 194 7.23 -6.99 0.86
N ILE A 195 6.36 -7.71 0.17
CA ILE A 195 6.40 -7.81 -1.30
C ILE A 195 5.59 -6.65 -1.85
N ASP A 196 6.25 -5.66 -2.42
CA ASP A 196 5.61 -4.49 -3.01
C ASP A 196 4.85 -4.83 -4.30
N HIS A 197 3.79 -4.11 -4.57
CA HIS A 197 3.07 -4.07 -5.84
C HIS A 197 2.64 -5.45 -6.37
N CYS A 198 2.23 -6.36 -5.47
CA CYS A 198 1.92 -7.74 -5.86
C CYS A 198 3.08 -8.41 -6.62
N GLY A 199 4.34 -8.15 -6.21
CA GLY A 199 5.52 -8.62 -6.94
C GLY A 199 5.69 -7.95 -8.30
N THR A 200 5.39 -6.66 -8.39
CA THR A 200 5.44 -5.83 -9.61
C THR A 200 4.60 -6.43 -10.75
N ALA A 201 3.41 -6.92 -10.41
CA ALA A 201 2.53 -7.59 -11.36
C ALA A 201 2.02 -6.66 -12.45
N ASP A 202 2.03 -7.14 -13.69
CA ASP A 202 1.49 -6.45 -14.86
C ASP A 202 0.09 -6.99 -15.22
N PRO A 203 -0.98 -6.19 -15.09
CA PRO A 203 -2.32 -6.60 -15.47
C PRO A 203 -2.44 -7.10 -16.90
N LYS A 204 -1.61 -6.61 -17.81
CA LYS A 204 -1.60 -7.04 -19.21
C LYS A 204 -1.27 -8.51 -19.39
N ALA A 205 -0.55 -9.14 -18.45
CA ALA A 205 -0.24 -10.56 -18.48
C ALA A 205 -1.51 -11.45 -18.38
N PHE A 206 -2.56 -10.92 -17.76
CA PHE A 206 -3.83 -11.63 -17.53
C PHE A 206 -4.87 -11.38 -18.63
N LEU A 207 -4.52 -10.61 -19.67
CA LEU A 207 -5.40 -10.30 -20.78
C LEU A 207 -5.09 -11.15 -22.00
N SER A 208 -6.13 -11.44 -22.80
CA SER A 208 -5.90 -11.97 -24.13
C SER A 208 -5.14 -10.97 -25.00
N GLU A 209 -4.38 -11.45 -25.96
CA GLU A 209 -3.59 -10.62 -26.89
C GLU A 209 -4.43 -9.49 -27.51
N LYS A 210 -5.67 -9.79 -27.92
CA LYS A 210 -6.64 -8.82 -28.46
C LYS A 210 -6.90 -7.65 -27.48
N ASN A 211 -6.89 -7.91 -26.19
CA ASN A 211 -7.26 -6.92 -25.15
C ASN A 211 -6.04 -6.16 -24.58
N ARG A 212 -4.81 -6.50 -25.00
CA ARG A 212 -3.58 -5.84 -24.57
C ARG A 212 -3.30 -4.53 -25.31
N GLY A 213 -4.05 -4.21 -26.35
CA GLY A 213 -3.81 -3.01 -27.17
C GLY A 213 -2.43 -3.02 -27.87
N GLY A 214 -1.88 -4.18 -28.19
CA GLY A 214 -0.55 -4.35 -28.80
C GLY A 214 0.63 -4.26 -27.83
N ALA A 215 0.39 -4.01 -26.52
CA ALA A 215 1.45 -3.97 -25.53
C ALA A 215 1.85 -5.39 -25.08
N MET A 216 3.16 -5.62 -24.98
CA MET A 216 3.69 -6.87 -24.42
C MET A 216 3.65 -6.80 -22.89
N PRO A 217 3.20 -7.87 -22.20
CA PRO A 217 3.27 -7.93 -20.75
C PRO A 217 4.72 -8.12 -20.27
N MET A 218 4.99 -7.66 -19.04
CA MET A 218 6.32 -7.79 -18.43
C MET A 218 6.65 -9.21 -17.96
N HIS A 219 5.65 -10.09 -17.87
CA HIS A 219 5.80 -11.47 -17.41
C HIS A 219 4.68 -12.37 -17.93
N GLU A 220 4.85 -13.68 -17.78
CA GLU A 220 3.80 -14.68 -18.01
C GLU A 220 2.93 -14.83 -16.75
N ALA A 221 1.60 -14.87 -16.93
CA ALA A 221 0.63 -14.91 -15.83
C ALA A 221 0.82 -16.14 -14.93
N ASP A 222 0.98 -17.33 -15.51
CA ASP A 222 1.06 -18.58 -14.73
C ASP A 222 2.40 -18.69 -13.99
N GLN A 223 3.49 -18.19 -14.58
CA GLN A 223 4.78 -18.13 -13.89
C GLN A 223 4.72 -17.18 -12.68
N TRP A 224 4.15 -15.98 -12.86
CA TRP A 224 3.96 -15.04 -11.77
C TRP A 224 3.10 -15.63 -10.64
N LYS A 225 1.98 -16.30 -10.98
CA LYS A 225 1.13 -16.97 -9.97
C LYS A 225 1.92 -17.99 -9.16
N ALA A 226 2.67 -18.86 -9.85
CA ALA A 226 3.46 -19.89 -9.19
C ALA A 226 4.54 -19.30 -8.27
N ASP A 227 5.17 -18.20 -8.68
CA ASP A 227 6.20 -17.53 -7.89
C ASP A 227 5.61 -16.83 -6.67
N MET A 228 4.47 -16.16 -6.80
CA MET A 228 3.76 -15.51 -5.70
C MET A 228 3.22 -16.52 -4.70
N SER A 229 2.68 -17.67 -5.14
CA SER A 229 2.25 -18.75 -4.24
C SER A 229 3.45 -19.26 -3.41
N ARG A 230 4.62 -19.46 -4.03
CA ARG A 230 5.83 -19.89 -3.30
C ARG A 230 6.35 -18.83 -2.31
N LEU A 231 6.20 -17.54 -2.61
CA LEU A 231 6.48 -16.45 -1.67
C LEU A 231 5.45 -16.44 -0.53
N ALA A 232 4.18 -16.70 -0.83
CA ALA A 232 3.13 -16.80 0.17
C ALA A 232 3.31 -17.97 1.15
N ASP A 233 3.95 -19.06 0.73
CA ASP A 233 4.33 -20.17 1.60
C ASP A 233 5.35 -19.79 2.69
N GLN A 234 6.05 -18.67 2.50
CA GLN A 234 7.05 -18.22 3.48
C GLN A 234 6.36 -17.44 4.62
N PRO A 235 6.50 -17.85 5.89
CA PRO A 235 5.78 -17.24 7.02
C PRO A 235 6.24 -15.80 7.32
N ASN A 236 7.42 -15.41 6.85
CA ASN A 236 8.01 -14.08 7.05
C ASN A 236 7.72 -13.09 5.92
N THR A 237 6.75 -13.39 5.04
CA THR A 237 6.31 -12.51 3.95
C THR A 237 4.92 -11.95 4.16
N VAL A 238 4.73 -10.71 3.70
CA VAL A 238 3.44 -10.01 3.59
C VAL A 238 3.36 -9.39 2.20
N CYS A 239 2.20 -9.41 1.56
CA CYS A 239 2.00 -8.81 0.23
C CYS A 239 1.31 -7.46 0.34
N LYS A 240 1.78 -6.49 -0.43
CA LYS A 240 1.19 -5.17 -0.57
C LYS A 240 0.39 -5.09 -1.87
N ILE A 241 -0.92 -4.90 -1.74
CA ILE A 241 -1.82 -4.65 -2.88
C ILE A 241 -1.70 -3.18 -3.23
N SER A 242 -0.82 -2.87 -4.17
CA SER A 242 -0.46 -1.51 -4.62
C SER A 242 0.16 -1.55 -6.02
N GLY A 243 0.40 -0.40 -6.63
CA GLY A 243 1.22 -0.22 -7.85
C GLY A 243 0.65 -0.77 -9.15
N ILE A 244 -0.15 -1.83 -9.12
CA ILE A 244 -0.63 -2.54 -10.33
C ILE A 244 -1.42 -1.65 -11.29
N VAL A 245 -2.10 -0.62 -10.78
CA VAL A 245 -2.88 0.30 -11.63
C VAL A 245 -1.98 1.14 -12.54
N ALA A 246 -0.72 1.39 -12.15
CA ALA A 246 0.24 2.13 -12.95
C ALA A 246 0.66 1.37 -14.24
N HIS A 247 0.52 0.04 -14.24
CA HIS A 247 0.81 -0.83 -15.38
C HIS A 247 -0.44 -1.25 -16.16
N ALA A 248 -1.62 -0.85 -15.70
CA ALA A 248 -2.88 -1.21 -16.34
C ALA A 248 -3.00 -0.61 -17.77
N PRO A 249 -3.65 -1.31 -18.70
CA PRO A 249 -3.87 -0.78 -20.04
C PRO A 249 -4.80 0.45 -20.00
N ASN A 250 -4.72 1.29 -21.02
CA ASN A 250 -5.66 2.41 -21.15
C ASN A 250 -7.11 1.91 -21.16
N GLY A 251 -7.99 2.58 -20.42
CA GLY A 251 -9.39 2.18 -20.30
C GLY A 251 -9.60 0.92 -19.45
N TRP A 252 -8.68 0.61 -18.55
CA TRP A 252 -8.81 -0.52 -17.63
C TRP A 252 -10.10 -0.46 -16.79
N THR A 253 -10.55 -1.63 -16.37
CA THR A 253 -11.68 -1.82 -15.45
C THR A 253 -11.23 -2.66 -14.26
N THR A 254 -12.07 -2.80 -13.24
CA THR A 254 -11.80 -3.67 -12.08
C THR A 254 -11.51 -5.12 -12.47
N GLU A 255 -12.11 -5.61 -13.56
CA GLU A 255 -11.89 -6.97 -14.08
C GLU A 255 -10.44 -7.19 -14.54
N HIS A 256 -9.75 -6.14 -15.00
CA HIS A 256 -8.35 -6.24 -15.41
C HIS A 256 -7.40 -6.40 -14.22
N LEU A 257 -7.76 -5.85 -13.06
CA LEU A 257 -6.95 -5.89 -11.84
C LEU A 257 -7.31 -7.08 -10.92
N ALA A 258 -8.57 -7.55 -11.00
CA ALA A 258 -9.11 -8.57 -10.11
C ALA A 258 -8.31 -9.89 -10.10
N PRO A 259 -7.77 -10.42 -11.20
CA PRO A 259 -6.99 -11.65 -11.19
C PRO A 259 -5.76 -11.57 -10.29
N ILE A 260 -5.03 -10.44 -10.31
CA ILE A 260 -3.84 -10.20 -9.48
C ILE A 260 -4.26 -10.05 -8.01
N VAL A 261 -5.24 -9.19 -7.74
CA VAL A 261 -5.72 -8.90 -6.38
C VAL A 261 -6.21 -10.16 -5.70
N ASN A 262 -7.08 -10.94 -6.39
CA ASN A 262 -7.65 -12.15 -5.82
C ASN A 262 -6.59 -13.22 -5.58
N HIS A 263 -5.67 -13.45 -6.52
CA HIS A 263 -4.58 -14.40 -6.33
C HIS A 263 -3.74 -14.06 -5.08
N CYS A 264 -3.33 -12.80 -4.92
CA CYS A 264 -2.58 -12.39 -3.73
C CYS A 264 -3.39 -12.57 -2.42
N LEU A 265 -4.69 -12.24 -2.43
CA LEU A 265 -5.55 -12.40 -1.27
C LEU A 265 -5.77 -13.88 -0.90
N ASP A 266 -5.89 -14.75 -1.89
CA ASP A 266 -6.13 -16.18 -1.70
C ASP A 266 -4.86 -16.90 -1.22
N GLU A 267 -3.70 -16.60 -1.80
CA GLU A 267 -2.43 -17.26 -1.46
C GLU A 267 -1.84 -16.77 -0.13
N PHE A 268 -1.76 -15.46 0.09
CA PHE A 268 -1.23 -14.92 1.36
C PHE A 268 -2.23 -14.99 2.51
N GLY A 269 -3.51 -15.20 2.18
CA GLY A 269 -4.59 -15.19 3.14
C GLY A 269 -4.88 -13.80 3.73
N PRO A 270 -6.01 -13.66 4.46
CA PRO A 270 -6.53 -12.35 4.87
C PRO A 270 -5.64 -11.61 5.89
N ASP A 271 -4.69 -12.29 6.52
CA ASP A 271 -3.84 -11.71 7.56
C ASP A 271 -2.50 -11.17 7.03
N ARG A 272 -2.11 -11.54 5.80
CA ARG A 272 -0.80 -11.18 5.25
C ARG A 272 -0.88 -10.36 3.97
N VAL A 273 -1.98 -9.63 3.78
CA VAL A 273 -2.16 -8.66 2.68
C VAL A 273 -2.50 -7.29 3.24
N MET A 274 -2.02 -6.23 2.60
CA MET A 274 -2.34 -4.85 3.01
C MET A 274 -2.43 -3.92 1.81
N PHE A 275 -3.25 -2.87 1.94
CA PHE A 275 -3.44 -1.85 0.92
C PHE A 275 -2.27 -0.86 0.88
N GLY A 276 -1.88 -0.43 -0.32
CA GLY A 276 -1.00 0.70 -0.58
C GLY A 276 -1.51 1.55 -1.74
N GLY A 277 -1.44 2.87 -1.57
CA GLY A 277 -1.91 3.81 -2.58
C GLY A 277 -0.97 3.97 -3.75
N ASP A 278 0.32 3.85 -3.48
CA ASP A 278 1.41 4.10 -4.43
C ASP A 278 1.31 5.50 -5.07
N TRP A 279 0.83 6.46 -4.30
CA TRP A 279 0.73 7.83 -4.76
C TRP A 279 2.08 8.55 -4.64
N PRO A 280 2.48 9.31 -5.67
CA PRO A 280 1.75 9.69 -6.86
C PRO A 280 1.94 8.77 -8.08
N VAL A 281 2.69 7.66 -7.96
CA VAL A 281 2.99 6.76 -9.09
C VAL A 281 1.69 6.15 -9.67
N CYS A 282 0.69 5.89 -8.84
CA CYS A 282 -0.63 5.44 -9.30
C CYS A 282 -1.27 6.37 -10.37
N LEU A 283 -0.88 7.65 -10.44
CA LEU A 283 -1.38 8.61 -11.44
C LEU A 283 -1.02 8.22 -12.88
N LEU A 284 -0.10 7.28 -13.07
CA LEU A 284 0.19 6.72 -14.39
C LEU A 284 -0.99 5.92 -14.96
N GLY A 285 -1.87 5.40 -14.12
CA GLY A 285 -3.03 4.63 -14.56
C GLY A 285 -4.36 5.12 -13.98
N ALA A 286 -4.37 5.78 -12.80
CA ALA A 286 -5.60 6.23 -12.16
C ALA A 286 -5.37 7.36 -11.17
N ARG A 287 -6.40 8.17 -10.90
CA ARG A 287 -6.42 9.00 -9.71
C ARG A 287 -6.49 8.11 -8.46
N TYR A 288 -5.92 8.57 -7.35
CA TYR A 288 -5.89 7.83 -6.10
C TYR A 288 -7.26 7.26 -5.68
N GLY A 289 -8.31 8.11 -5.77
CA GLY A 289 -9.67 7.68 -5.43
C GLY A 289 -10.23 6.60 -6.36
N GLU A 290 -9.86 6.62 -7.63
CA GLU A 290 -10.27 5.58 -8.60
C GLU A 290 -9.63 4.24 -8.24
N TRP A 291 -8.33 4.22 -7.91
CA TRP A 291 -7.64 3.02 -7.44
C TRP A 291 -8.27 2.45 -6.16
N VAL A 292 -8.50 3.30 -5.14
CA VAL A 292 -9.15 2.88 -3.88
C VAL A 292 -10.54 2.30 -4.13
N ASN A 293 -11.34 2.93 -5.00
CA ASN A 293 -12.69 2.46 -5.30
C ASN A 293 -12.67 1.16 -6.10
N ALA A 294 -11.76 1.01 -7.06
CA ALA A 294 -11.58 -0.23 -7.80
C ALA A 294 -11.23 -1.39 -6.86
N LEU A 295 -10.29 -1.20 -5.93
CA LEU A 295 -9.95 -2.23 -4.96
C LEU A 295 -11.14 -2.55 -4.05
N LYS A 296 -11.89 -1.55 -3.58
CA LYS A 296 -13.12 -1.77 -2.77
C LYS A 296 -14.16 -2.58 -3.53
N GLU A 297 -14.32 -2.35 -4.83
CA GLU A 297 -15.23 -3.09 -5.70
C GLU A 297 -14.77 -4.55 -5.86
N ILE A 298 -13.50 -4.79 -6.18
CA ILE A 298 -12.93 -6.13 -6.34
C ILE A 298 -13.15 -6.97 -5.07
N VAL A 299 -12.98 -6.37 -3.88
CA VAL A 299 -13.12 -7.11 -2.61
C VAL A 299 -14.51 -7.00 -1.99
N SER A 300 -15.51 -6.46 -2.71
CA SER A 300 -16.84 -6.18 -2.16
C SER A 300 -17.55 -7.42 -1.60
N ASN A 301 -17.32 -8.58 -2.22
CA ASN A 301 -17.91 -9.87 -1.82
C ASN A 301 -17.12 -10.58 -0.70
N ARG A 302 -15.96 -10.07 -0.29
CA ARG A 302 -15.21 -10.66 0.83
C ARG A 302 -15.79 -10.22 2.17
N PRO A 303 -15.67 -11.04 3.21
CA PRO A 303 -16.15 -10.72 4.55
C PRO A 303 -15.64 -9.34 5.02
N GLU A 304 -16.48 -8.61 5.75
CA GLU A 304 -16.10 -7.26 6.24
C GLU A 304 -14.81 -7.29 7.09
N GLY A 305 -14.63 -8.34 7.91
CA GLY A 305 -13.42 -8.52 8.70
C GLY A 305 -12.15 -8.62 7.85
N GLU A 306 -12.20 -9.27 6.68
CA GLU A 306 -11.07 -9.35 5.75
C GLU A 306 -10.80 -8.01 5.08
N ARG A 307 -11.85 -7.29 4.67
CA ARG A 307 -11.71 -5.93 4.13
C ARG A 307 -11.11 -4.96 5.15
N GLN A 308 -11.50 -5.06 6.44
CA GLN A 308 -10.88 -4.29 7.51
C GLN A 308 -9.41 -4.65 7.73
N LYS A 309 -9.04 -5.93 7.59
CA LYS A 309 -7.64 -6.38 7.63
C LYS A 309 -6.85 -5.77 6.48
N LEU A 310 -7.34 -5.88 5.25
CA LEU A 310 -6.70 -5.34 4.05
C LEU A 310 -6.44 -3.84 4.16
N PHE A 311 -7.47 -3.05 4.48
CA PHE A 311 -7.38 -1.59 4.43
C PHE A 311 -6.77 -0.95 5.69
N TYR A 312 -6.79 -1.65 6.84
CA TYR A 312 -6.41 -1.02 8.09
C TYR A 312 -5.55 -1.89 9.00
N ARG A 313 -6.07 -3.09 9.42
CA ARG A 313 -5.46 -3.82 10.54
C ARG A 313 -4.08 -4.38 10.21
N ASN A 314 -3.90 -4.92 9.01
CA ASN A 314 -2.64 -5.52 8.61
C ASN A 314 -1.53 -4.47 8.45
N GLY A 315 -1.83 -3.32 7.84
CA GLY A 315 -0.88 -2.20 7.78
C GLY A 315 -0.48 -1.73 9.19
N THR A 316 -1.47 -1.55 10.08
CA THR A 316 -1.22 -1.18 11.49
C THR A 316 -0.29 -2.18 12.17
N ARG A 317 -0.56 -3.49 12.02
CA ARG A 317 0.26 -4.55 12.63
C ARG A 317 1.65 -4.65 12.01
N THR A 318 1.75 -4.70 10.68
CA THR A 318 3.01 -4.89 9.96
C THR A 318 4.00 -3.77 10.26
N TYR A 319 3.53 -2.52 10.28
CA TYR A 319 4.36 -1.35 10.59
C TYR A 319 4.37 -0.99 12.08
N GLN A 320 3.77 -1.82 12.96
CA GLN A 320 3.76 -1.60 14.41
C GLN A 320 3.36 -0.15 14.76
N LEU A 321 2.20 0.27 14.23
CA LEU A 321 1.67 1.62 14.44
C LEU A 321 0.88 1.69 15.75
N ALA A 322 1.09 2.76 16.50
CA ALA A 322 0.30 3.06 17.69
C ALA A 322 -1.13 3.51 17.33
#